data_76fcc2d959224f250888c7be2eb2216d
#
_entry.id   76fcc2d959224f250888c7be2eb2216d
#
_cell.length_a   1.000
_cell.length_b   1.000
_cell.length_c   1.000
_cell.angle_alpha   90.00
_cell.angle_beta   90.00
_cell.angle_gamma   90.00
#
_symmetry.space_group_name_H-M   'P 1'
#
loop_
_entity.id
_entity.type
_entity.pdbx_description
1 polymer ?
#
loop_
_entity_poly.entity_id
_entity_poly.type
_entity_poly.pdbx_seq_one_letter_code
_entity_poly.pdbx_strand_id
1 'polypeptide(L)'
;VRAFLFVLVLVPSLALAVGRPSEMLPDPAQEARAQEIGRELRCMVCQNQSIEDSEADLARDLRRLVRERVASGESSDAVREHVHARYGDFVLLRPPFNWVTAPLWALPLIVLAGGALALVVMRRRSAGRVAPAPLSEAERARLARLEEEP
;
A
#
# COMPACT_ATOMS: atom_id res chain seq x y z
N VAL A 1 2.15 -23.03 32.58
CA VAL A 1 1.19 -23.07 31.47
C VAL A 1 1.28 -21.80 30.61
N ARG A 2 1.52 -20.61 31.18
CA ARG A 2 1.65 -19.35 30.42
C ARG A 2 2.92 -19.23 29.56
N ALA A 3 4.02 -19.87 29.97
CA ALA A 3 5.28 -19.86 29.20
C ALA A 3 5.26 -20.80 27.99
N PHE A 4 4.41 -21.82 27.97
CA PHE A 4 4.32 -22.79 26.87
C PHE A 4 3.51 -22.26 25.68
N LEU A 5 2.63 -21.28 25.89
CA LEU A 5 1.82 -20.66 24.84
C LEU A 5 2.62 -19.69 23.96
N PHE A 6 3.74 -19.15 24.47
CA PHE A 6 4.59 -18.21 23.71
C PHE A 6 5.55 -18.89 22.73
N VAL A 7 5.86 -20.17 22.93
CA VAL A 7 6.75 -20.94 22.03
C VAL A 7 6.04 -21.42 20.77
N LEU A 8 4.72 -21.51 20.77
CA LEU A 8 3.94 -22.02 19.62
C LEU A 8 3.76 -21.01 18.49
N VAL A 9 4.12 -19.74 18.70
CA VAL A 9 3.92 -18.65 17.68
C VAL A 9 5.13 -18.46 16.77
N LEU A 10 6.27 -19.12 17.04
CA LEU A 10 7.52 -18.98 16.27
C LEU A 10 7.83 -20.16 15.36
N VAL A 11 6.81 -20.85 14.85
CA VAL A 11 7.05 -21.79 13.74
C VAL A 11 7.17 -20.96 12.46
N PRO A 12 8.36 -20.88 11.82
CA PRO A 12 8.48 -20.21 10.53
C PRO A 12 7.57 -20.96 9.56
N SER A 13 6.54 -20.27 9.06
CA SER A 13 5.78 -20.77 7.94
C SER A 13 6.75 -20.95 6.79
N LEU A 14 7.02 -22.19 6.40
CA LEU A 14 7.70 -22.52 5.15
C LEU A 14 6.83 -21.92 4.03
N ALA A 15 7.18 -20.73 3.57
CA ALA A 15 6.58 -20.15 2.39
C ALA A 15 6.93 -21.08 1.23
N LEU A 16 5.95 -21.85 0.76
CA LEU A 16 6.07 -22.60 -0.47
C LEU A 16 6.26 -21.58 -1.59
N ALA A 17 7.43 -21.54 -2.18
CA ALA A 17 7.70 -20.72 -3.34
C ALA A 17 6.76 -21.15 -4.47
N VAL A 18 5.92 -20.21 -4.94
CA VAL A 18 5.11 -20.39 -6.13
C VAL A 18 6.05 -20.40 -7.32
N GLY A 19 5.92 -21.39 -8.17
CA GLY A 19 6.77 -21.58 -9.36
C GLY A 19 7.27 -23.02 -9.49
N ARG A 20 7.30 -23.50 -10.73
CA ARG A 20 7.74 -24.89 -11.02
C ARG A 20 9.23 -24.87 -11.35
N PRO A 21 10.03 -25.80 -10.82
CA PRO A 21 11.44 -25.91 -11.18
C PRO A 21 11.69 -26.02 -12.69
N SER A 22 10.72 -26.55 -13.46
CA SER A 22 10.78 -26.68 -14.91
C SER A 22 10.62 -25.36 -15.67
N GLU A 23 10.18 -24.30 -15.02
CA GLU A 23 10.06 -22.96 -15.62
C GLU A 23 11.33 -22.13 -15.44
N MET A 24 12.22 -22.54 -14.52
CA MET A 24 13.40 -21.76 -14.14
C MET A 24 14.48 -21.77 -15.21
N LEU A 25 15.21 -20.67 -15.33
CA LEU A 25 16.39 -20.58 -16.20
C LEU A 25 17.57 -21.33 -15.58
N PRO A 26 18.45 -21.92 -16.42
CA PRO A 26 19.66 -22.63 -15.93
C PRO A 26 20.65 -21.73 -15.19
N ASP A 27 20.75 -20.47 -15.59
CA ASP A 27 21.57 -19.46 -14.92
C ASP A 27 20.84 -18.83 -13.74
N PRO A 28 21.33 -19.04 -12.49
CA PRO A 28 20.69 -18.48 -11.30
C PRO A 28 20.62 -16.95 -11.28
N ALA A 29 21.59 -16.26 -11.91
CA ALA A 29 21.56 -14.80 -11.95
C ALA A 29 20.48 -14.27 -12.91
N GLN A 30 20.31 -14.95 -14.05
CA GLN A 30 19.22 -14.64 -14.97
C GLN A 30 17.85 -14.97 -14.35
N GLU A 31 17.73 -16.09 -13.68
CA GLU A 31 16.50 -16.48 -12.99
C GLU A 31 16.12 -15.48 -11.89
N ALA A 32 17.07 -15.08 -11.04
CA ALA A 32 16.81 -14.06 -10.01
C ALA A 32 16.31 -12.74 -10.62
N ARG A 33 16.90 -12.33 -11.74
CA ARG A 33 16.48 -11.14 -12.49
C ARG A 33 15.08 -11.31 -13.10
N ALA A 34 14.77 -12.47 -13.66
CA ALA A 34 13.45 -12.75 -14.20
C ALA A 34 12.37 -12.73 -13.12
N GLN A 35 12.66 -13.31 -11.96
CA GLN A 35 11.75 -13.28 -10.80
C GLN A 35 11.54 -11.86 -10.27
N GLU A 36 12.58 -11.03 -10.22
CA GLU A 36 12.46 -9.63 -9.82
C GLU A 36 11.49 -8.87 -10.74
N ILE A 37 11.65 -9.02 -12.05
CA ILE A 37 10.71 -8.44 -13.04
C ILE A 37 9.30 -8.99 -12.83
N GLY A 38 9.17 -10.30 -12.62
CA GLY A 38 7.88 -10.96 -12.41
C GLY A 38 7.12 -10.46 -11.18
N ARG A 39 7.83 -10.08 -10.12
CA ARG A 39 7.22 -9.47 -8.91
C ARG A 39 6.70 -8.06 -9.14
N GLU A 40 7.19 -7.35 -10.13
CA GLU A 40 6.74 -6.00 -10.50
C GLU A 40 5.55 -6.00 -11.46
N LEU A 41 5.30 -7.14 -12.13
CA LEU A 41 4.22 -7.30 -13.09
C LEU A 41 2.99 -7.95 -12.47
N ARG A 42 1.82 -7.38 -12.76
CA ARG A 42 0.53 -7.84 -12.25
C ARG A 42 -0.03 -8.99 -13.08
N CYS A 43 -0.54 -10.00 -12.42
CA CYS A 43 -1.42 -10.97 -13.05
C CYS A 43 -2.79 -10.33 -13.32
N MET A 44 -3.16 -10.15 -14.57
CA MET A 44 -4.36 -9.40 -14.97
C MET A 44 -5.68 -10.13 -14.69
N VAL A 45 -5.64 -11.43 -14.40
CA VAL A 45 -6.82 -12.26 -14.08
C VAL A 45 -6.89 -12.63 -12.60
N CYS A 46 -5.99 -12.06 -11.77
CA CYS A 46 -5.86 -12.35 -10.35
C CYS A 46 -6.23 -11.13 -9.49
N GLN A 47 -6.49 -11.36 -8.20
CA GLN A 47 -6.76 -10.27 -7.27
C GLN A 47 -5.46 -9.60 -6.80
N ASN A 48 -4.91 -8.71 -7.63
CA ASN A 48 -3.74 -7.88 -7.31
C ASN A 48 -2.44 -8.65 -6.96
N GLN A 49 -2.30 -9.87 -7.46
CA GLN A 49 -1.07 -10.67 -7.30
C GLN A 49 -0.08 -10.35 -8.41
N SER A 50 1.22 -10.57 -8.14
CA SER A 50 2.23 -10.56 -9.19
C SER A 50 2.11 -11.79 -10.08
N ILE A 51 2.71 -11.74 -11.28
CA ILE A 51 2.79 -12.94 -12.12
C ILE A 51 3.69 -14.01 -11.47
N GLU A 52 4.60 -13.63 -10.60
CA GLU A 52 5.47 -14.57 -9.89
C GLU A 52 4.73 -15.31 -8.77
N ASP A 53 3.75 -14.67 -8.13
CA ASP A 53 2.97 -15.23 -7.01
C ASP A 53 1.67 -15.91 -7.47
N SER A 54 1.37 -15.92 -8.78
CA SER A 54 0.13 -16.44 -9.32
C SER A 54 0.31 -17.75 -10.09
N GLU A 55 -0.60 -18.69 -9.86
CA GLU A 55 -0.69 -19.97 -10.58
C GLU A 55 -1.62 -19.92 -11.81
N ALA A 56 -2.20 -18.77 -12.14
CA ALA A 56 -3.05 -18.63 -13.32
C ALA A 56 -2.26 -18.89 -14.61
N ASP A 57 -2.93 -19.44 -15.63
CA ASP A 57 -2.30 -19.78 -16.92
C ASP A 57 -1.66 -18.55 -17.56
N LEU A 58 -2.36 -17.40 -17.55
CA LEU A 58 -1.82 -16.14 -18.05
C LEU A 58 -0.56 -15.68 -17.30
N ALA A 59 -0.49 -15.89 -15.99
CA ALA A 59 0.71 -15.57 -15.22
C ALA A 59 1.89 -16.46 -15.63
N ARG A 60 1.65 -17.75 -15.87
CA ARG A 60 2.67 -18.68 -16.37
C ARG A 60 3.20 -18.28 -17.76
N ASP A 61 2.29 -17.88 -18.66
CA ASP A 61 2.68 -17.43 -19.99
C ASP A 61 3.52 -16.14 -19.94
N LEU A 62 3.15 -15.20 -19.08
CA LEU A 62 3.91 -13.97 -18.86
C LEU A 62 5.27 -14.25 -18.21
N ARG A 63 5.35 -15.15 -17.22
CA ARG A 63 6.63 -15.58 -16.64
C ARG A 63 7.56 -16.20 -17.69
N ARG A 64 7.01 -17.04 -18.57
CA ARG A 64 7.77 -17.64 -19.68
C ARG A 64 8.30 -16.56 -20.62
N LEU A 65 7.47 -15.62 -21.02
CA LEU A 65 7.86 -14.49 -21.87
C LEU A 65 8.99 -13.67 -21.23
N VAL A 66 8.89 -13.36 -19.93
CA VAL A 66 9.92 -12.63 -19.19
C VAL A 66 11.24 -13.41 -19.19
N ARG A 67 11.22 -14.72 -18.88
CA ARG A 67 12.39 -15.59 -18.86
C ARG A 67 13.05 -15.71 -20.24
N GLU A 68 12.28 -15.88 -21.30
CA GLU A 68 12.79 -15.93 -22.67
C GLU A 68 13.56 -14.65 -23.04
N ARG A 69 13.01 -13.48 -22.68
CA ARG A 69 13.66 -12.19 -22.96
C ARG A 69 14.89 -11.94 -22.10
N VAL A 70 14.83 -12.34 -20.84
CA VAL A 70 16.02 -12.28 -19.95
C VAL A 70 17.12 -13.20 -20.48
N ALA A 71 16.79 -14.40 -20.93
CA ALA A 71 17.74 -15.34 -21.53
C ALA A 71 18.35 -14.83 -22.83
N SER A 72 17.59 -14.05 -23.62
CA SER A 72 18.11 -13.39 -24.84
C SER A 72 19.05 -12.21 -24.55
N GLY A 73 19.25 -11.85 -23.28
CA GLY A 73 20.18 -10.78 -22.85
C GLY A 73 19.55 -9.39 -22.80
N GLU A 74 18.22 -9.26 -22.94
CA GLU A 74 17.57 -7.96 -22.80
C GLU A 74 17.73 -7.39 -21.38
N SER A 75 17.78 -6.07 -21.26
CA SER A 75 17.80 -5.40 -19.95
C SER A 75 16.46 -5.51 -19.26
N SER A 76 16.44 -5.43 -17.91
CA SER A 76 15.19 -5.48 -17.12
C SER A 76 14.20 -4.41 -17.54
N ASP A 77 14.69 -3.20 -17.89
CA ASP A 77 13.84 -2.11 -18.34
C ASP A 77 13.21 -2.39 -19.71
N ALA A 78 13.99 -2.97 -20.65
CA ALA A 78 13.47 -3.34 -21.96
C ALA A 78 12.39 -4.43 -21.87
N VAL A 79 12.60 -5.43 -20.99
CA VAL A 79 11.59 -6.48 -20.75
C VAL A 79 10.31 -5.90 -20.16
N ARG A 80 10.41 -5.02 -19.16
CA ARG A 80 9.24 -4.34 -18.56
C ARG A 80 8.50 -3.50 -19.60
N GLU A 81 9.23 -2.70 -20.37
CA GLU A 81 8.67 -1.85 -21.41
C GLU A 81 7.94 -2.68 -22.48
N HIS A 82 8.52 -3.81 -22.89
CA HIS A 82 7.86 -4.69 -23.83
C HIS A 82 6.51 -5.21 -23.34
N VAL A 83 6.45 -5.65 -22.08
CA VAL A 83 5.20 -6.14 -21.48
C VAL A 83 4.22 -4.97 -21.29
N HIS A 84 4.70 -3.82 -20.83
CA HIS A 84 3.91 -2.61 -20.66
C HIS A 84 3.31 -2.12 -21.99
N ALA A 85 4.10 -2.05 -23.05
CA ALA A 85 3.63 -1.63 -24.38
C ALA A 85 2.52 -2.54 -24.94
N ARG A 86 2.52 -3.83 -24.55
CA ARG A 86 1.52 -4.79 -25.03
C ARG A 86 0.26 -4.83 -24.18
N TYR A 87 0.36 -4.63 -22.87
CA TYR A 87 -0.74 -4.83 -21.91
C TYR A 87 -1.17 -3.54 -21.19
N GLY A 88 -0.47 -2.43 -21.43
CA GLY A 88 -0.77 -1.12 -20.84
C GLY A 88 -0.39 -0.99 -19.35
N ASP A 89 -0.74 0.16 -18.76
CA ASP A 89 -0.39 0.51 -17.37
C ASP A 89 -0.92 -0.50 -16.33
N PHE A 90 -1.99 -1.22 -16.65
CA PHE A 90 -2.62 -2.16 -15.73
C PHE A 90 -1.74 -3.37 -15.39
N VAL A 91 -0.78 -3.71 -16.26
CA VAL A 91 0.17 -4.81 -16.01
C VAL A 91 1.22 -4.43 -14.95
N LEU A 92 1.38 -3.16 -14.64
CA LEU A 92 2.31 -2.70 -13.62
C LEU A 92 1.66 -2.77 -12.24
N LEU A 93 2.28 -3.45 -11.28
CA LEU A 93 1.83 -3.47 -9.89
C LEU A 93 2.00 -2.12 -9.21
N ARG A 94 2.99 -1.34 -9.63
CA ARG A 94 3.22 0.03 -9.16
C ARG A 94 2.81 1.00 -10.24
N PRO A 95 1.87 1.92 -9.96
CA PRO A 95 1.47 2.92 -10.92
C PRO A 95 2.68 3.75 -11.36
N PRO A 96 2.91 3.95 -12.67
CA PRO A 96 3.98 4.82 -13.14
C PRO A 96 3.69 6.26 -12.70
N PHE A 97 4.74 7.04 -12.42
CA PHE A 97 4.59 8.45 -12.13
C PHE A 97 4.43 9.21 -13.45
N ASN A 98 3.20 9.61 -13.76
CA ASN A 98 2.86 10.42 -14.92
C ASN A 98 1.81 11.49 -14.55
N TRP A 99 1.47 12.37 -15.45
CA TRP A 99 0.50 13.44 -15.20
C TRP A 99 -0.89 12.95 -14.79
N VAL A 100 -1.28 11.77 -15.23
CA VAL A 100 -2.57 11.12 -14.90
C VAL A 100 -2.55 10.60 -13.46
N THR A 101 -1.42 10.04 -13.01
CA THR A 101 -1.26 9.46 -11.67
C THR A 101 -0.74 10.48 -10.65
N ALA A 102 -0.20 11.63 -11.08
CA ALA A 102 0.31 12.67 -10.17
C ALA A 102 -0.70 13.10 -9.09
N PRO A 103 -2.00 13.28 -9.38
CA PRO A 103 -2.99 13.59 -8.34
C PRO A 103 -3.10 12.51 -7.25
N LEU A 104 -2.91 11.23 -7.59
CA LEU A 104 -2.93 10.13 -6.63
C LEU A 104 -1.81 10.28 -5.58
N TRP A 105 -0.63 10.69 -6.03
CA TRP A 105 0.53 10.91 -5.16
C TRP A 105 0.46 12.21 -4.38
N ALA A 106 -0.16 13.25 -4.95
CA ALA A 106 -0.32 14.55 -4.31
C ALA A 106 -1.46 14.57 -3.27
N LEU A 107 -2.50 13.74 -3.44
CA LEU A 107 -3.70 13.75 -2.61
C LEU A 107 -3.43 13.67 -1.10
N PRO A 108 -2.58 12.75 -0.59
CA PRO A 108 -2.31 12.69 0.84
C PRO A 108 -1.72 13.98 1.40
N LEU A 109 -0.83 14.63 0.65
CA LEU A 109 -0.20 15.90 1.04
C LEU A 109 -1.21 17.04 1.03
N ILE A 110 -2.09 17.09 0.03
CA ILE A 110 -3.16 18.09 -0.07
C ILE A 110 -4.14 17.95 1.12
N VAL A 111 -4.54 16.73 1.46
CA VAL A 111 -5.44 16.47 2.60
C VAL A 111 -4.79 16.88 3.92
N LEU A 112 -3.52 16.52 4.12
CA LEU A 112 -2.77 16.91 5.33
C LEU A 112 -2.61 18.43 5.43
N ALA A 113 -2.23 19.09 4.36
CA ALA A 113 -2.06 20.56 4.33
C ALA A 113 -3.41 21.27 4.56
N GLY A 114 -4.47 20.81 3.91
CA GLY A 114 -5.82 21.33 4.10
C GLY A 114 -6.34 21.14 5.52
N GLY A 115 -6.13 19.95 6.11
CA GLY A 115 -6.48 19.67 7.50
C GLY A 115 -5.70 20.55 8.50
N ALA A 116 -4.39 20.68 8.30
CA ALA A 116 -3.57 21.55 9.13
C ALA A 116 -4.01 23.02 9.05
N LEU A 117 -4.28 23.51 7.83
CA LEU A 117 -4.77 24.87 7.60
C LEU A 117 -6.13 25.07 8.30
N ALA A 118 -7.06 24.15 8.14
CA ALA A 118 -8.36 24.19 8.80
C ALA A 118 -8.23 24.26 10.33
N LEU A 119 -7.36 23.45 10.92
CA LEU A 119 -7.08 23.48 12.37
C LEU A 119 -6.50 24.83 12.81
N VAL A 120 -5.57 25.41 12.07
CA VAL A 120 -5.01 26.73 12.37
C VAL A 120 -6.09 27.81 12.32
N VAL A 121 -6.92 27.81 11.27
CA VAL A 121 -8.03 28.76 11.12
C VAL A 121 -9.04 28.61 12.24
N MET A 122 -9.41 27.38 12.58
CA MET A 122 -10.35 27.12 13.70
C MET A 122 -9.78 27.60 15.04
N ARG A 123 -8.52 27.31 15.34
CA ARG A 123 -7.86 27.78 16.56
C ARG A 123 -7.80 29.30 16.63
N ARG A 124 -7.46 29.98 15.53
CA ARG A 124 -7.46 31.45 15.46
C ARG A 124 -8.85 32.04 15.70
N ARG A 125 -9.90 31.44 15.12
CA ARG A 125 -11.29 31.85 15.35
C ARG A 125 -11.75 31.59 16.78
N SER A 126 -11.31 30.50 17.39
CA SER A 126 -11.66 30.16 18.78
C SER A 126 -10.92 31.05 19.77
N ALA A 127 -9.68 31.45 19.50
CA ALA A 127 -8.92 32.37 20.34
C ALA A 127 -9.54 33.79 20.41
N GLY A 128 -10.32 34.17 19.40
CA GLY A 128 -11.08 35.44 19.39
C GLY A 128 -12.45 35.36 20.07
N ARG A 129 -12.88 34.16 20.54
CA ARG A 129 -14.10 34.05 21.33
C ARG A 129 -13.77 34.52 22.75
N VAL A 130 -14.40 35.60 23.15
CA VAL A 130 -14.39 36.10 24.54
C VAL A 130 -14.74 34.92 25.45
N ALA A 131 -13.92 34.68 26.46
CA ALA A 131 -14.23 33.71 27.50
C ALA A 131 -15.65 33.99 28.02
N PRO A 132 -16.50 32.96 28.21
CA PRO A 132 -17.82 33.16 28.77
C PRO A 132 -17.66 33.96 30.08
N ALA A 133 -18.53 34.98 30.24
CA ALA A 133 -18.54 35.79 31.44
C ALA A 133 -18.61 34.87 32.68
N PRO A 134 -17.89 35.18 33.75
CA PRO A 134 -18.00 34.39 34.97
C PRO A 134 -19.47 34.32 35.40
N LEU A 135 -19.93 33.13 35.82
CA LEU A 135 -21.27 32.89 36.28
C LEU A 135 -21.66 33.94 37.34
N SER A 136 -22.78 34.57 37.18
CA SER A 136 -23.39 35.47 38.18
C SER A 136 -23.66 34.70 39.49
N GLU A 137 -23.72 35.40 40.61
CA GLU A 137 -24.03 34.76 41.90
C GLU A 137 -25.37 34.02 41.89
N ALA A 138 -26.34 34.55 41.17
CA ALA A 138 -27.65 33.91 40.99
C ALA A 138 -27.57 32.58 40.22
N GLU A 139 -26.72 32.50 39.18
CA GLU A 139 -26.48 31.27 38.41
C GLU A 139 -25.70 30.23 39.21
N ARG A 140 -24.72 30.64 40.04
CA ARG A 140 -24.01 29.74 40.96
C ARG A 140 -24.96 29.16 42.03
N ALA A 141 -25.82 29.99 42.59
CA ALA A 141 -26.79 29.53 43.58
C ALA A 141 -27.83 28.56 42.97
N ARG A 142 -28.12 28.72 41.67
CA ARG A 142 -29.03 27.82 40.97
C ARG A 142 -28.38 26.48 40.66
N LEU A 143 -27.11 26.48 40.27
CA LEU A 143 -26.30 25.26 40.10
C LEU A 143 -26.17 24.48 41.40
N ALA A 144 -25.84 25.14 42.51
CA ALA A 144 -25.76 24.51 43.82
C ALA A 144 -27.05 23.80 44.25
N ARG A 145 -28.21 24.37 43.93
CA ARG A 145 -29.51 23.72 44.23
C ARG A 145 -29.74 22.49 43.36
N LEU A 146 -29.26 22.47 42.08
CA LEU A 146 -29.40 21.33 41.19
C LEU A 146 -28.47 20.18 41.56
N GLU A 147 -27.33 20.47 42.21
CA GLU A 147 -26.42 19.46 42.75
C GLU A 147 -26.89 18.83 44.07
N GLU A 148 -27.79 19.51 44.81
CA GLU A 148 -28.35 19.01 46.06
C GLU A 148 -29.64 18.18 45.87
N GLU A 149 -30.23 18.18 44.65
CA GLU A 149 -31.38 17.32 44.32
C GLU A 149 -30.86 15.95 43.84
N PRO A 150 -31.12 14.85 44.60
CA PRO A 150 -30.64 13.49 44.27
C PRO A 150 -31.40 12.87 43.09
#